data_22b7aa00ad76a17e5842ddf125f7cd62
#
_entry.id   22b7aa00ad76a17e5842ddf125f7cd62
#
_cell.length_a   1.000
_cell.length_b   1.000
_cell.length_c   1.000
_cell.angle_alpha   90.00
_cell.angle_beta   90.00
_cell.angle_gamma   90.00
#
_symmetry.space_group_name_H-M   'P 1'
#
loop_
_entity.id
_entity.type
_entity.pdbx_description
1 polymer ?
#
loop_
_entity_poly.entity_id
_entity_poly.type
_entity_poly.pdbx_seq_one_letter_code
_entity_poly.pdbx_strand_id
1 'polypeptide(L)'
;DFSYESASTNAAHTANETIAVPILQKIRLKCDEPTVYDDVSYLDSSTSMSIKMYNMGRSSIYNCIVDVEGNGLKLEESYFGGTLSAGSTLAADISVIPSEAGDIQGTVVISYEDVYGEPGEERLPFTLHVEDPNAGMENMEGMEGMGGEGMTDPGMEGGSKGFPWWGWVIGAGALGGGGFFGFKKLKKRRARSLEDDV
;
A
#
# COMPACT_ATOMS: atom_id res chain seq x y z
N ASP A 1 -51.08 -26.34 -0.41
CA ASP A 1 -52.51 -26.45 -0.14
C ASP A 1 -52.85 -27.81 0.43
N PHE A 2 -53.50 -27.81 1.58
CA PHE A 2 -54.00 -29.06 2.20
C PHE A 2 -55.52 -29.00 2.17
N SER A 3 -56.15 -30.07 1.73
CA SER A 3 -57.60 -30.25 1.89
C SER A 3 -57.85 -31.42 2.84
N TYR A 4 -58.72 -31.19 3.81
CA TYR A 4 -59.11 -32.21 4.80
C TYR A 4 -60.60 -32.12 5.07
N GLU A 5 -61.19 -33.25 5.45
CA GLU A 5 -62.57 -33.30 5.91
C GLU A 5 -62.62 -33.35 7.42
N SER A 6 -63.52 -32.53 7.98
CA SER A 6 -63.78 -32.62 9.42
C SER A 6 -64.59 -33.85 9.75
N ALA A 7 -64.09 -34.69 10.60
CA ALA A 7 -64.75 -35.95 11.02
C ALA A 7 -66.09 -35.71 11.74
N SER A 8 -66.36 -34.51 12.29
CA SER A 8 -67.57 -34.17 13.02
C SER A 8 -68.67 -33.55 12.18
N THR A 9 -68.31 -32.86 11.07
CA THR A 9 -69.24 -32.09 10.23
C THR A 9 -69.31 -32.56 8.80
N ASN A 10 -68.43 -33.43 8.37
CA ASN A 10 -68.21 -33.87 6.96
C ASN A 10 -68.01 -32.69 6.00
N ALA A 11 -67.50 -31.56 6.54
CA ALA A 11 -67.22 -30.37 5.75
C ALA A 11 -65.79 -30.39 5.25
N ALA A 12 -65.61 -30.08 3.98
CA ALA A 12 -64.29 -29.92 3.37
C ALA A 12 -63.67 -28.59 3.79
N HIS A 13 -62.47 -28.62 4.26
CA HIS A 13 -61.66 -27.44 4.64
C HIS A 13 -60.39 -27.43 3.82
N THR A 14 -59.92 -26.22 3.48
CA THR A 14 -58.65 -25.99 2.80
C THR A 14 -57.79 -25.13 3.69
N ALA A 15 -56.53 -25.51 3.89
CA ALA A 15 -55.52 -24.70 4.56
C ALA A 15 -54.34 -24.47 3.63
N ASN A 16 -53.85 -23.28 3.57
CA ASN A 16 -52.67 -22.89 2.80
C ASN A 16 -51.56 -22.58 3.76
N GLU A 17 -50.41 -23.23 3.57
CA GLU A 17 -49.21 -22.96 4.31
C GLU A 17 -48.09 -22.59 3.31
N THR A 18 -47.35 -21.53 3.62
CA THR A 18 -46.20 -21.10 2.83
C THR A 18 -44.92 -21.44 3.58
N ILE A 19 -44.09 -22.28 2.99
CA ILE A 19 -42.79 -22.63 3.52
C ILE A 19 -41.78 -21.81 2.73
N ALA A 20 -40.99 -20.96 3.42
CA ALA A 20 -39.84 -20.29 2.85
C ALA A 20 -38.60 -21.19 3.02
N VAL A 21 -38.00 -21.58 1.93
CA VAL A 21 -36.73 -22.33 1.91
C VAL A 21 -35.61 -21.36 1.56
N PRO A 22 -34.70 -21.04 2.50
CA PRO A 22 -33.56 -20.19 2.18
C PRO A 22 -32.61 -20.92 1.21
N ILE A 23 -32.26 -20.29 0.10
CA ILE A 23 -31.25 -20.79 -0.81
C ILE A 23 -29.94 -20.08 -0.47
N LEU A 24 -29.03 -20.83 0.18
CA LEU A 24 -27.68 -20.35 0.50
C LEU A 24 -26.84 -20.40 -0.76
N GLN A 25 -26.22 -19.27 -1.11
CA GLN A 25 -25.24 -19.21 -2.21
C GLN A 25 -23.84 -19.13 -1.60
N LYS A 26 -22.98 -20.04 -2.04
CA LYS A 26 -21.58 -20.02 -1.64
C LYS A 26 -20.87 -18.79 -2.21
N ILE A 27 -20.12 -18.09 -1.37
CA ILE A 27 -19.20 -17.03 -1.80
C ILE A 27 -18.16 -17.62 -2.75
N ARG A 28 -17.83 -16.87 -3.78
CA ARG A 28 -16.81 -17.20 -4.77
C ARG A 28 -15.93 -15.97 -4.99
N LEU A 29 -15.13 -15.66 -3.97
CA LEU A 29 -14.09 -14.65 -4.07
C LEU A 29 -12.89 -15.29 -4.77
N LYS A 30 -12.33 -14.58 -5.78
CA LYS A 30 -11.06 -14.87 -6.41
C LYS A 30 -10.17 -13.67 -6.20
N CYS A 31 -8.93 -13.90 -5.80
CA CYS A 31 -7.92 -12.86 -5.66
C CYS A 31 -6.76 -13.15 -6.61
N ASP A 32 -6.15 -12.09 -7.15
CA ASP A 32 -4.86 -12.18 -7.82
C ASP A 32 -3.74 -12.20 -6.77
N GLU A 33 -2.56 -12.64 -7.15
CA GLU A 33 -1.37 -12.56 -6.30
C GLU A 33 -1.05 -11.10 -5.98
N PRO A 34 -0.61 -10.79 -4.75
CA PRO A 34 -0.18 -9.45 -4.38
C PRO A 34 0.95 -8.97 -5.29
N THR A 35 0.81 -7.76 -5.83
CA THR A 35 1.80 -7.16 -6.71
C THR A 35 2.46 -6.00 -5.98
N VAL A 36 3.75 -6.13 -5.68
CA VAL A 36 4.57 -5.04 -5.13
C VAL A 36 4.92 -4.09 -6.27
N TYR A 37 4.83 -2.78 -6.04
CA TYR A 37 5.10 -1.79 -7.09
C TYR A 37 6.59 -1.60 -7.36
N ASP A 38 7.42 -1.76 -6.36
CA ASP A 38 8.87 -1.58 -6.45
C ASP A 38 9.56 -2.94 -6.52
N ASP A 39 10.52 -3.10 -7.41
CA ASP A 39 11.32 -4.33 -7.52
C ASP A 39 12.19 -4.58 -6.27
N VAL A 40 12.58 -3.51 -5.58
CA VAL A 40 13.38 -3.53 -4.35
C VAL A 40 12.73 -2.61 -3.32
N SER A 41 12.53 -3.14 -2.14
CA SER A 41 12.09 -2.37 -0.97
C SER A 41 13.29 -2.02 -0.09
N TYR A 42 13.17 -0.97 0.69
CA TYR A 42 14.25 -0.55 1.60
C TYR A 42 13.82 -0.66 3.05
N LEU A 43 14.78 -1.04 3.89
CA LEU A 43 14.61 -1.11 5.33
C LEU A 43 14.03 0.21 5.88
N ASP A 44 13.04 0.13 6.78
CA ASP A 44 12.34 1.25 7.40
C ASP A 44 11.66 2.23 6.42
N SER A 45 11.48 1.83 5.16
CA SER A 45 10.79 2.62 4.13
C SER A 45 9.46 2.02 3.76
N SER A 46 8.47 2.87 3.50
CA SER A 46 7.14 2.42 3.05
C SER A 46 7.22 1.81 1.66
N THR A 47 6.70 0.59 1.53
CA THR A 47 6.57 -0.14 0.26
C THR A 47 5.11 -0.41 -0.01
N SER A 48 4.64 -0.06 -1.20
CA SER A 48 3.24 -0.22 -1.59
C SER A 48 3.02 -1.46 -2.45
N MET A 49 1.88 -2.11 -2.24
CA MET A 49 1.44 -3.25 -3.05
C MET A 49 -0.05 -3.16 -3.37
N SER A 50 -0.45 -3.80 -4.46
CA SER A 50 -1.84 -3.86 -4.92
C SER A 50 -2.35 -5.30 -4.96
N ILE A 51 -3.60 -5.47 -4.54
CA ILE A 51 -4.32 -6.74 -4.60
C ILE A 51 -5.65 -6.52 -5.33
N LYS A 52 -5.94 -7.38 -6.32
CA LYS A 52 -7.23 -7.37 -7.02
C LYS A 52 -8.09 -8.53 -6.56
N MET A 53 -9.33 -8.21 -6.24
CA MET A 53 -10.35 -9.14 -5.77
C MET A 53 -11.53 -9.14 -6.73
N TYR A 54 -12.05 -10.32 -7.06
CA TYR A 54 -13.17 -10.53 -7.99
C TYR A 54 -14.26 -11.32 -7.29
N ASN A 55 -15.45 -10.74 -7.16
CA ASN A 55 -16.60 -11.49 -6.69
C ASN A 55 -17.22 -12.27 -7.85
N MET A 56 -16.82 -13.53 -8.00
CA MET A 56 -17.32 -14.45 -9.01
C MET A 56 -18.66 -15.11 -8.63
N GLY A 57 -19.21 -14.72 -7.48
CA GLY A 57 -20.49 -15.19 -6.95
C GLY A 57 -21.68 -14.42 -7.51
N ARG A 58 -22.88 -14.76 -6.98
CA ARG A 58 -24.13 -14.09 -7.29
C ARG A 58 -24.66 -13.26 -6.13
N SER A 59 -24.02 -13.35 -4.96
CA SER A 59 -24.32 -12.57 -3.76
C SER A 59 -23.24 -11.53 -3.54
N SER A 60 -23.57 -10.40 -2.95
CA SER A 60 -22.60 -9.42 -2.50
C SER A 60 -21.79 -9.96 -1.32
N ILE A 61 -20.57 -9.48 -1.20
CA ILE A 61 -19.66 -9.70 -0.10
C ILE A 61 -19.57 -8.38 0.65
N TYR A 62 -19.61 -8.41 1.98
CA TYR A 62 -19.66 -7.23 2.83
C TYR A 62 -18.42 -7.12 3.70
N ASN A 63 -18.16 -5.91 4.19
CA ASN A 63 -17.11 -5.62 5.15
C ASN A 63 -15.73 -6.16 4.72
N CYS A 64 -15.42 -6.04 3.41
CA CYS A 64 -14.11 -6.44 2.91
C CYS A 64 -13.01 -5.58 3.54
N ILE A 65 -12.08 -6.22 4.25
CA ILE A 65 -10.90 -5.61 4.86
C ILE A 65 -9.68 -6.34 4.35
N VAL A 66 -8.63 -5.61 4.03
CA VAL A 66 -7.34 -6.17 3.62
C VAL A 66 -6.28 -5.75 4.63
N ASP A 67 -5.64 -6.74 5.22
CA ASP A 67 -4.56 -6.62 6.19
C ASP A 67 -3.31 -7.35 5.72
N VAL A 68 -2.18 -7.10 6.38
CA VAL A 68 -0.93 -7.85 6.17
C VAL A 68 -0.41 -8.40 7.48
N GLU A 69 -0.05 -9.67 7.45
CA GLU A 69 0.66 -10.36 8.52
C GLU A 69 2.04 -10.80 8.05
N GLY A 70 3.03 -10.71 8.90
CA GLY A 70 4.40 -11.18 8.63
C GLY A 70 5.37 -10.70 9.70
N ASN A 71 6.36 -11.53 10.01
CA ASN A 71 7.45 -11.10 10.88
C ASN A 71 8.32 -10.12 10.12
N GLY A 72 8.74 -9.04 10.77
CA GLY A 72 9.54 -8.01 10.13
C GLY A 72 8.73 -7.07 9.21
N LEU A 73 7.39 -7.16 9.19
CA LEU A 73 6.51 -6.28 8.43
C LEU A 73 5.60 -5.51 9.39
N LYS A 74 5.48 -4.22 9.17
CA LYS A 74 4.50 -3.35 9.84
C LYS A 74 3.55 -2.78 8.79
N LEU A 75 2.27 -3.12 8.90
CA LEU A 75 1.22 -2.51 8.09
C LEU A 75 1.04 -1.04 8.52
N GLU A 76 0.97 -0.12 7.57
CA GLU A 76 0.70 1.29 7.86
C GLU A 76 -0.77 1.51 8.17
N GLU A 77 -1.67 1.01 7.32
CA GLU A 77 -3.12 1.12 7.48
C GLU A 77 -3.81 -0.07 6.79
N SER A 78 -4.84 -0.63 7.44
CA SER A 78 -5.72 -1.64 6.83
C SER A 78 -6.60 -0.99 5.77
N TYR A 79 -6.79 -1.67 4.63
CA TYR A 79 -7.67 -1.18 3.58
C TYR A 79 -9.09 -1.67 3.82
N PHE A 80 -10.04 -0.74 3.95
CA PHE A 80 -11.47 -1.05 4.02
C PHE A 80 -12.16 -0.85 2.66
N GLY A 81 -12.50 -1.94 2.01
CA GLY A 81 -13.14 -1.96 0.69
C GLY A 81 -14.67 -1.96 0.74
N GLY A 82 -15.26 -2.13 1.93
CA GLY A 82 -16.71 -2.12 2.12
C GLY A 82 -17.41 -3.29 1.41
N THR A 83 -18.35 -2.98 0.52
CA THR A 83 -19.16 -3.99 -0.18
C THR A 83 -18.64 -4.28 -1.57
N LEU A 84 -18.37 -5.54 -1.87
CA LEU A 84 -18.04 -6.03 -3.21
C LEU A 84 -19.26 -6.72 -3.82
N SER A 85 -19.95 -6.04 -4.73
CA SER A 85 -21.15 -6.55 -5.38
C SER A 85 -20.88 -7.77 -6.25
N ALA A 86 -21.91 -8.57 -6.53
CA ALA A 86 -21.82 -9.72 -7.42
C ALA A 86 -21.29 -9.31 -8.80
N GLY A 87 -20.28 -10.03 -9.29
CA GLY A 87 -19.64 -9.78 -10.58
C GLY A 87 -18.73 -8.55 -10.64
N SER A 88 -18.49 -7.88 -9.50
CA SER A 88 -17.63 -6.69 -9.42
C SER A 88 -16.19 -7.04 -9.05
N THR A 89 -15.30 -6.09 -9.32
CA THR A 89 -13.88 -6.13 -8.97
C THR A 89 -13.57 -5.01 -7.99
N LEU A 90 -12.69 -5.29 -7.03
CA LEU A 90 -12.14 -4.32 -6.09
C LEU A 90 -10.62 -4.40 -6.16
N ALA A 91 -9.94 -3.27 -6.24
CA ALA A 91 -8.49 -3.16 -6.08
C ALA A 91 -8.21 -2.50 -4.74
N ALA A 92 -7.34 -3.11 -3.95
CA ALA A 92 -6.85 -2.59 -2.69
C ALA A 92 -5.37 -2.26 -2.83
N ASP A 93 -5.02 -1.02 -2.50
CA ASP A 93 -3.64 -0.56 -2.40
C ASP A 93 -3.32 -0.41 -0.91
N ILE A 94 -2.28 -1.10 -0.46
CA ILE A 94 -1.83 -1.12 0.93
C ILE A 94 -0.33 -0.87 0.99
N SER A 95 0.15 -0.37 2.12
CA SER A 95 1.56 -0.08 2.33
C SER A 95 2.07 -0.74 3.60
N VAL A 96 3.27 -1.29 3.51
CA VAL A 96 3.98 -1.94 4.63
C VAL A 96 5.36 -1.32 4.81
N ILE A 97 5.86 -1.33 6.04
CA ILE A 97 7.21 -0.92 6.37
C ILE A 97 7.97 -2.16 6.84
N PRO A 98 8.99 -2.61 6.10
CA PRO A 98 9.86 -3.70 6.53
C PRO A 98 10.83 -3.22 7.62
N SER A 99 11.01 -4.03 8.66
CA SER A 99 11.94 -3.76 9.78
C SER A 99 13.17 -4.67 9.79
N GLU A 100 13.33 -5.52 8.79
CA GLU A 100 14.45 -6.42 8.60
C GLU A 100 14.88 -6.41 7.13
N ALA A 101 16.18 -6.57 6.85
CA ALA A 101 16.70 -6.70 5.50
C ALA A 101 16.73 -8.17 5.06
N GLY A 102 16.63 -8.40 3.75
CA GLY A 102 16.59 -9.74 3.15
C GLY A 102 15.23 -10.09 2.57
N ASP A 103 14.98 -11.38 2.35
CA ASP A 103 13.71 -11.86 1.83
C ASP A 103 12.71 -12.09 2.97
N ILE A 104 11.74 -11.19 3.09
CA ILE A 104 10.70 -11.26 4.11
C ILE A 104 9.46 -11.94 3.53
N GLN A 105 8.96 -12.94 4.24
CA GLN A 105 7.72 -13.64 3.90
C GLN A 105 6.54 -12.97 4.61
N GLY A 106 5.54 -12.56 3.85
CA GLY A 106 4.30 -11.99 4.36
C GLY A 106 3.07 -12.73 3.83
N THR A 107 1.93 -12.41 4.40
CA THR A 107 0.63 -12.90 3.98
C THR A 107 -0.35 -11.74 3.96
N VAL A 108 -0.97 -11.49 2.82
CA VAL A 108 -2.14 -10.61 2.74
C VAL A 108 -3.35 -11.40 3.24
N VAL A 109 -4.08 -10.84 4.18
CA VAL A 109 -5.28 -11.41 4.77
C VAL A 109 -6.48 -10.59 4.35
N ILE A 110 -7.43 -11.21 3.63
CA ILE A 110 -8.65 -10.57 3.17
C ILE A 110 -9.80 -11.14 3.97
N SER A 111 -10.33 -10.34 4.88
CA SER A 111 -11.49 -10.69 5.72
C SER A 111 -12.77 -10.11 5.10
N TYR A 112 -13.86 -10.84 5.18
CA TYR A 112 -15.15 -10.40 4.65
C TYR A 112 -16.32 -11.11 5.34
N GLU A 113 -17.53 -10.65 5.06
CA GLU A 113 -18.77 -11.28 5.54
C GLU A 113 -19.69 -11.61 4.37
N ASP A 114 -20.47 -12.65 4.51
CA ASP A 114 -21.53 -12.99 3.57
C ASP A 114 -22.83 -12.20 3.85
N VAL A 115 -23.89 -12.47 3.08
CA VAL A 115 -25.21 -11.81 3.26
C VAL A 115 -25.89 -12.12 4.60
N TYR A 116 -25.41 -13.10 5.33
CA TYR A 116 -25.93 -13.50 6.63
C TYR A 116 -25.05 -13.03 7.79
N GLY A 117 -23.92 -12.35 7.46
CA GLY A 117 -22.93 -11.93 8.45
C GLY A 117 -21.96 -13.03 8.86
N GLU A 118 -21.91 -14.14 8.12
CA GLU A 118 -20.94 -15.19 8.37
C GLU A 118 -19.57 -14.76 7.84
N PRO A 119 -18.51 -14.85 8.68
CA PRO A 119 -17.18 -14.41 8.28
C PRO A 119 -16.52 -15.38 7.29
N GLY A 120 -15.76 -14.83 6.38
CA GLY A 120 -14.86 -15.54 5.48
C GLY A 120 -13.48 -14.87 5.44
N GLU A 121 -12.48 -15.65 5.07
CA GLU A 121 -11.10 -15.18 4.99
C GLU A 121 -10.39 -15.84 3.81
N GLU A 122 -9.59 -15.04 3.07
CA GLU A 122 -8.66 -15.51 2.05
C GLU A 122 -7.25 -15.05 2.43
N ARG A 123 -6.26 -15.92 2.25
CA ARG A 123 -4.86 -15.68 2.63
C ARG A 123 -3.95 -15.85 1.43
N LEU A 124 -3.22 -14.80 1.08
CA LEU A 124 -2.34 -14.74 -0.09
C LEU A 124 -0.90 -14.53 0.37
N PRO A 125 -0.01 -15.52 0.22
CA PRO A 125 1.40 -15.34 0.57
C PRO A 125 2.09 -14.44 -0.46
N PHE A 126 3.08 -13.68 0.01
CA PHE A 126 3.99 -12.91 -0.83
C PHE A 126 5.40 -12.91 -0.23
N THR A 127 6.39 -12.52 -1.04
CA THR A 127 7.76 -12.32 -0.60
C THR A 127 8.19 -10.91 -0.98
N LEU A 128 8.80 -10.20 -0.03
CA LEU A 128 9.34 -8.86 -0.21
C LEU A 128 10.86 -8.94 -0.14
N HIS A 129 11.55 -8.44 -1.17
CA HIS A 129 12.99 -8.31 -1.15
C HIS A 129 13.39 -6.95 -0.60
N VAL A 130 14.09 -6.93 0.54
CA VAL A 130 14.42 -5.71 1.29
C VAL A 130 15.93 -5.51 1.36
N GLU A 131 16.40 -4.36 0.89
CA GLU A 131 17.78 -3.93 1.00
C GLU A 131 17.96 -2.94 2.17
N ASP A 132 19.10 -3.05 2.86
CA ASP A 132 19.51 -2.02 3.81
C ASP A 132 20.33 -0.96 3.07
N PRO A 133 19.85 0.29 2.97
CA PRO A 133 20.57 1.36 2.30
C PRO A 133 21.90 1.72 2.97
N ASN A 134 22.12 1.28 4.22
CA ASN A 134 23.34 1.55 5.01
C ASN A 134 24.33 0.37 5.02
N ALA A 135 23.99 -0.79 4.47
CA ALA A 135 24.81 -2.00 4.51
C ALA A 135 26.23 -1.84 3.92
N GLY A 136 26.48 -0.80 3.12
CA GLY A 136 27.80 -0.47 2.57
C GLY A 136 28.62 0.53 3.39
N MET A 137 28.03 1.21 4.37
CA MET A 137 28.69 2.29 5.11
C MET A 137 29.42 1.80 6.37
N GLU A 138 29.05 0.67 6.94
CA GLU A 138 29.69 0.11 8.14
C GLU A 138 31.16 -0.30 7.92
N ASN A 139 31.61 -0.48 6.67
CA ASN A 139 33.01 -0.81 6.35
C ASN A 139 33.91 0.41 6.12
N MET A 140 33.43 1.65 6.22
CA MET A 140 34.26 2.85 6.03
C MET A 140 34.82 3.45 7.33
N GLU A 141 34.39 3.02 8.50
CA GLU A 141 34.94 3.50 9.79
C GLU A 141 36.34 2.94 10.11
N GLY A 142 36.87 2.00 9.30
CA GLY A 142 38.21 1.43 9.48
C GLY A 142 39.36 2.11 8.69
N MET A 143 39.11 3.19 7.95
CA MET A 143 40.08 3.81 7.07
C MET A 143 40.66 5.15 7.56
N GLU A 144 40.50 5.48 8.85
CA GLU A 144 41.24 6.54 9.52
C GLU A 144 42.61 5.96 10.00
N GLY A 145 43.60 5.92 9.15
CA GLY A 145 44.94 5.53 9.62
C GLY A 145 45.97 5.18 8.57
N MET A 146 45.91 5.70 7.36
CA MET A 146 47.08 5.71 6.49
C MET A 146 47.61 7.12 6.37
N GLY A 147 48.33 7.52 7.43
CA GLY A 147 49.23 8.67 7.42
C GLY A 147 50.27 8.48 6.31
N GLY A 148 50.20 9.35 5.31
CA GLY A 148 51.17 9.37 4.22
C GLY A 148 52.58 9.65 4.72
N GLU A 149 53.42 8.66 4.72
CA GLU A 149 54.88 8.88 4.71
C GLU A 149 55.30 9.23 3.29
N GLY A 150 55.88 10.39 3.22
CA GLY A 150 56.63 11.08 2.22
C GLY A 150 57.01 10.36 0.91
N MET A 151 56.45 10.83 -0.18
CA MET A 151 57.15 10.86 -1.48
C MET A 151 57.53 12.33 -1.74
N THR A 152 58.80 12.61 -1.48
CA THR A 152 59.47 13.82 -1.98
C THR A 152 59.69 13.64 -3.48
N ASP A 153 58.91 14.36 -4.28
CA ASP A 153 59.19 14.55 -5.69
C ASP A 153 60.01 15.82 -5.88
N PRO A 154 61.21 15.75 -6.47
CA PRO A 154 62.02 16.93 -6.74
C PRO A 154 61.65 17.51 -8.12
N GLY A 155 60.93 18.62 -8.13
CA GLY A 155 61.02 19.56 -9.23
C GLY A 155 59.86 19.63 -10.21
N MET A 156 58.96 20.53 -9.93
CA MET A 156 58.25 21.35 -10.96
C MET A 156 57.81 22.67 -10.33
N GLU A 157 58.51 23.72 -10.65
CA GLU A 157 58.04 25.11 -10.46
C GLU A 157 56.84 25.36 -11.39
N GLY A 158 55.70 25.59 -10.82
CA GLY A 158 54.50 25.96 -11.56
C GLY A 158 53.40 26.42 -10.59
N GLY A 159 53.36 27.69 -10.27
CA GLY A 159 52.41 28.28 -9.33
C GLY A 159 50.94 28.08 -9.74
N SER A 160 50.24 27.25 -9.02
CA SER A 160 48.76 27.24 -9.03
C SER A 160 48.24 28.07 -7.85
N LYS A 161 47.74 29.24 -8.16
CA LYS A 161 46.97 30.06 -7.21
C LYS A 161 45.73 29.28 -6.78
N GLY A 162 45.78 28.72 -5.56
CA GLY A 162 44.63 28.03 -4.93
C GLY A 162 43.40 28.90 -4.95
N PHE A 163 42.32 28.37 -5.46
CA PHE A 163 41.03 29.04 -5.46
C PHE A 163 40.59 29.25 -4.01
N PRO A 164 40.35 30.50 -3.55
CA PRO A 164 40.09 30.74 -2.14
C PRO A 164 38.74 30.16 -1.73
N TRP A 165 38.71 29.52 -0.57
CA TRP A 165 37.54 28.82 -0.01
C TRP A 165 36.24 29.64 0.04
N TRP A 166 36.33 30.97 0.06
CA TRP A 166 35.17 31.86 0.04
C TRP A 166 34.47 31.88 -1.33
N GLY A 167 35.07 31.39 -2.40
CA GLY A 167 34.43 31.25 -3.72
C GLY A 167 33.20 30.33 -3.70
N TRP A 168 33.15 29.35 -2.79
CA TRP A 168 31.99 28.47 -2.61
C TRP A 168 30.80 29.15 -1.95
N VAL A 169 31.03 30.17 -1.13
CA VAL A 169 29.97 30.90 -0.42
C VAL A 169 29.18 31.81 -1.39
N ILE A 170 29.82 32.33 -2.43
CA ILE A 170 29.13 33.18 -3.42
C ILE A 170 28.30 32.33 -4.40
N GLY A 171 28.74 31.11 -4.72
CA GLY A 171 27.97 30.18 -5.58
C GLY A 171 26.67 29.68 -4.96
N ALA A 172 26.65 29.43 -3.64
CA ALA A 172 25.46 28.97 -2.93
C ALA A 172 24.38 30.07 -2.75
N GLY A 173 24.79 31.36 -2.68
CA GLY A 173 23.87 32.49 -2.55
C GLY A 173 23.06 32.80 -3.82
N ALA A 174 23.57 32.48 -5.00
CA ALA A 174 22.91 32.79 -6.29
C ALA A 174 21.80 31.79 -6.63
N LEU A 175 21.85 30.55 -6.13
CA LEU A 175 20.83 29.53 -6.37
C LEU A 175 19.66 29.59 -5.36
N GLY A 176 19.87 30.13 -4.17
CA GLY A 176 18.84 30.26 -3.12
C GLY A 176 17.87 31.42 -3.32
N GLY A 177 18.30 32.51 -3.96
CA GLY A 177 17.51 33.75 -4.11
C GLY A 177 16.42 33.69 -5.19
N GLY A 178 16.62 32.92 -6.24
CA GLY A 178 15.70 32.86 -7.38
C GLY A 178 14.42 32.08 -7.12
N GLY A 179 14.47 31.03 -6.28
CA GLY A 179 13.33 30.15 -5.99
C GLY A 179 12.27 30.79 -5.10
N PHE A 180 12.69 31.63 -4.15
CA PHE A 180 11.75 32.21 -3.18
C PHE A 180 10.89 33.34 -3.77
N PHE A 181 11.40 34.09 -4.75
CA PHE A 181 10.64 35.15 -5.42
C PHE A 181 9.65 34.64 -6.46
N GLY A 182 9.96 33.50 -7.13
CA GLY A 182 9.07 32.86 -8.12
C GLY A 182 7.81 32.26 -7.49
N PHE A 183 7.95 31.67 -6.30
CA PHE A 183 6.82 30.97 -5.62
C PHE A 183 5.75 31.94 -5.09
N LYS A 184 6.14 33.15 -4.65
CA LYS A 184 5.18 34.19 -4.22
C LYS A 184 4.36 34.77 -5.36
N LYS A 185 4.92 34.84 -6.60
CA LYS A 185 4.22 35.38 -7.76
C LYS A 185 3.20 34.42 -8.36
N LEU A 186 3.44 33.11 -8.26
CA LEU A 186 2.50 32.08 -8.72
C LEU A 186 1.27 31.94 -7.79
N LYS A 187 1.47 32.09 -6.48
CA LYS A 187 0.35 32.03 -5.51
C LYS A 187 -0.62 33.22 -5.65
N LYS A 188 -0.12 34.38 -6.06
CA LYS A 188 -0.93 35.60 -6.26
C LYS A 188 -1.73 35.59 -7.58
N ARG A 189 -1.31 34.80 -8.59
CA ARG A 189 -2.05 34.63 -9.84
C ARG A 189 -3.22 33.65 -9.72
N ARG A 190 -3.10 32.62 -8.87
CA ARG A 190 -4.19 31.65 -8.60
C ARG A 190 -5.35 32.23 -7.77
N ALA A 191 -5.06 33.22 -6.91
CA ALA A 191 -6.10 33.87 -6.10
C ALA A 191 -6.96 34.85 -6.91
N ARG A 192 -6.46 35.38 -8.04
CA ARG A 192 -7.21 36.31 -8.88
C ARG A 192 -8.13 35.64 -9.92
N SER A 193 -7.92 34.36 -10.24
CA SER A 193 -8.77 33.65 -11.19
C SER A 193 -10.04 33.07 -10.58
N LEU A 194 -10.24 33.18 -9.26
CA LEU A 194 -11.43 32.70 -8.55
C LEU A 194 -12.42 33.82 -8.21
N GLU A 195 -12.08 35.10 -8.47
CA GLU A 195 -12.98 36.24 -8.22
C GLU A 195 -13.72 36.74 -9.47
N ASP A 196 -13.36 36.25 -10.67
CA ASP A 196 -13.96 36.72 -11.94
C ASP A 196 -15.09 35.77 -12.46
N ASP A 197 -15.48 34.72 -11.71
CA ASP A 197 -16.54 33.78 -12.09
C ASP A 197 -17.73 33.79 -11.10
N VAL A 198 -18.17 34.98 -10.65
CA VAL A 198 -19.45 35.14 -9.94
C VAL A 198 -20.31 36.18 -10.65
#